data_82852b143424c88ae8fdefa56ae206db
#
_entry.id   82852b143424c88ae8fdefa56ae206db
#
_cell.length_a   1.000
_cell.length_b   1.000
_cell.length_c   1.000
_cell.angle_alpha   90.00
_cell.angle_beta   90.00
_cell.angle_gamma   90.00
#
_symmetry.space_group_name_H-M   'P 1'
#
loop_
_entity.id
_entity.type
_entity.pdbx_description
1 polymer ?
#
loop_
_entity_poly.entity_id
_entity_poly.type
_entity_poly.pdbx_seq_one_letter_code
_entity_poly.pdbx_strand_id
1 'polypeptide(L)'
;MLLVACILSVAVAAQSAPLTLLKSTNWDPSVKACLNELLTDVGRNSPAYNPTQRPYAVFDFDNTVSILDVEEQLAIWQLEKMRFNIRPEQMFSVLTAGVPDPSKDLGKEWNNLTVQMVATDAADAYGRLWKAGMVDTGGKKLDLKKVHASPDWQEFATKARWLYDAIGDAYDVSVSYPWVTYWFTGMTPQEVRAMAMEAYTYYAKASQKKDFWKKVTWKSPENYHGASAGQLSIEFNQGITVSPELKELISALHQDGIDVWICSASFIDVISAAVDPATFGIRGVDGILAMTNKLENGRYIAADYDYNFHDQTQGVGKRNTIQKILFPLYNGRGPVFVACDSQGDFNFVTEFADTKAALVLNRARKDDAGILAAIALYQNDAKLSVAAANRAGDIRFLLQGRNENGGTLWAKPQVMRLGKDKEELLSKKAEGWYEKLKAGSTPADLINGCTELTGKLKKYDGYRNVK
;
A
#
# COMPACT_ATOMS: atom_id res chain seq x y z
N MET A 1 42.62 46.62 -41.47
CA MET A 1 42.00 46.85 -40.15
C MET A 1 40.93 45.78 -39.95
N LEU A 2 41.28 44.68 -39.25
CA LEU A 2 40.31 43.66 -38.86
C LEU A 2 39.74 44.04 -37.50
N LEU A 3 38.42 44.24 -37.42
CA LEU A 3 37.72 44.40 -36.14
C LEU A 3 37.46 42.97 -35.57
N VAL A 4 38.09 42.64 -34.44
CA VAL A 4 37.77 41.45 -33.65
C VAL A 4 36.66 41.86 -32.69
N ALA A 5 35.45 41.36 -32.93
CA ALA A 5 34.34 41.49 -31.98
C ALA A 5 34.46 40.40 -30.92
N CYS A 6 34.85 40.80 -29.68
CA CYS A 6 34.73 39.93 -28.49
C CYS A 6 33.27 39.83 -28.12
N ILE A 7 32.68 38.66 -28.34
CA ILE A 7 31.38 38.30 -27.78
C ILE A 7 31.65 37.85 -26.33
N LEU A 8 31.34 38.73 -25.35
CA LEU A 8 31.22 38.32 -23.93
C LEU A 8 29.95 37.49 -23.77
N SER A 9 30.06 36.19 -23.70
CA SER A 9 28.99 35.33 -23.21
C SER A 9 28.84 35.53 -21.72
N VAL A 10 27.87 36.33 -21.30
CA VAL A 10 27.42 36.39 -19.91
C VAL A 10 26.67 35.10 -19.64
N ALA A 11 27.31 34.15 -18.98
CA ALA A 11 26.64 33.01 -18.41
C ALA A 11 25.73 33.54 -17.28
N VAL A 12 24.45 33.70 -17.58
CA VAL A 12 23.42 33.90 -16.56
C VAL A 12 23.35 32.58 -15.79
N ALA A 13 23.97 32.55 -14.62
CA ALA A 13 23.78 31.45 -13.68
C ALA A 13 22.27 31.40 -13.40
N ALA A 14 21.60 30.38 -13.92
CA ALA A 14 20.20 30.14 -13.58
C ALA A 14 20.14 29.96 -12.06
N GLN A 15 19.57 30.95 -11.38
CA GLN A 15 19.39 30.90 -9.92
C GLN A 15 18.50 29.69 -9.64
N SER A 16 19.07 28.65 -9.00
CA SER A 16 18.30 27.47 -8.64
C SER A 16 17.12 27.88 -7.77
N ALA A 17 15.93 27.41 -8.12
CA ALA A 17 14.75 27.69 -7.31
C ALA A 17 15.01 27.19 -5.86
N PRO A 18 14.46 27.88 -4.83
CA PRO A 18 14.70 27.51 -3.44
C PRO A 18 14.24 26.06 -3.16
N LEU A 19 14.98 25.38 -2.30
CA LEU A 19 14.67 24.01 -1.84
C LEU A 19 13.29 23.97 -1.15
N THR A 20 12.50 22.96 -1.42
CA THR A 20 11.17 22.78 -0.82
C THR A 20 11.27 21.96 0.46
N LEU A 21 11.39 22.63 1.61
CA LEU A 21 11.44 21.97 2.91
C LEU A 21 10.03 21.69 3.46
N LEU A 22 9.93 20.65 4.31
CA LEU A 22 8.69 20.29 4.98
C LEU A 22 8.28 21.35 5.99
N LYS A 23 7.00 21.70 6.02
CA LYS A 23 6.44 22.78 6.84
C LYS A 23 5.53 22.27 7.95
N SER A 24 4.78 21.17 7.71
CA SER A 24 3.79 20.67 8.68
C SER A 24 4.43 20.51 10.08
N THR A 25 3.67 20.90 11.09
CA THR A 25 4.03 20.73 12.51
C THR A 25 3.66 19.35 13.05
N ASN A 26 2.99 18.53 12.26
CA ASN A 26 2.60 17.16 12.63
C ASN A 26 3.72 16.14 12.41
N TRP A 27 4.80 16.51 11.75
CA TRP A 27 6.00 15.68 11.71
C TRP A 27 6.66 15.59 13.08
N ASP A 28 7.11 14.39 13.46
CA ASP A 28 8.06 14.27 14.56
C ASP A 28 9.28 15.19 14.28
N PRO A 29 9.73 16.01 15.24
CA PRO A 29 10.79 16.97 14.98
C PRO A 29 12.09 16.36 14.46
N SER A 30 12.47 15.16 14.95
CA SER A 30 13.67 14.44 14.50
C SER A 30 13.48 13.89 13.09
N VAL A 31 12.32 13.32 12.80
CA VAL A 31 11.98 12.85 11.46
C VAL A 31 12.00 14.00 10.46
N LYS A 32 11.35 15.12 10.78
CA LYS A 32 11.34 16.32 9.93
C LYS A 32 12.75 16.86 9.66
N ALA A 33 13.59 16.92 10.67
CA ALA A 33 14.98 17.38 10.51
C ALA A 33 15.76 16.47 9.55
N CYS A 34 15.68 15.15 9.72
CA CYS A 34 16.35 14.18 8.85
C CYS A 34 15.79 14.18 7.41
N LEU A 35 14.48 14.34 7.22
CA LEU A 35 13.90 14.46 5.88
C LEU A 35 14.36 15.73 5.18
N ASN A 36 14.42 16.85 5.88
CA ASN A 36 14.94 18.12 5.32
C ASN A 36 16.46 18.03 5.03
N GLU A 37 17.24 17.32 5.87
CA GLU A 37 18.64 17.01 5.60
C GLU A 37 18.77 16.21 4.29
N LEU A 38 17.97 15.14 4.13
CA LEU A 38 17.96 14.32 2.92
C LEU A 38 17.63 15.14 1.66
N LEU A 39 16.58 15.97 1.71
CA LEU A 39 16.21 16.87 0.60
C LEU A 39 17.37 17.80 0.22
N THR A 40 18.11 18.31 1.21
CA THR A 40 19.28 19.17 0.99
C THR A 40 20.43 18.39 0.34
N ASP A 41 20.70 17.16 0.81
CA ASP A 41 21.88 16.39 0.43
C ASP A 41 21.75 15.71 -0.94
N VAL A 42 20.53 15.35 -1.36
CA VAL A 42 20.30 14.62 -2.60
C VAL A 42 19.44 15.37 -3.62
N GLY A 43 18.76 16.44 -3.22
CA GLY A 43 17.90 17.25 -4.08
C GLY A 43 18.70 18.17 -5.02
N ARG A 44 17.99 18.86 -5.90
CA ARG A 44 18.52 19.69 -7.00
C ARG A 44 19.51 20.78 -6.59
N ASN A 45 19.53 21.18 -5.32
CA ASN A 45 20.46 22.18 -4.80
C ASN A 45 21.75 21.55 -4.23
N SER A 46 21.84 20.22 -4.19
CA SER A 46 23.07 19.54 -3.79
C SER A 46 24.17 19.70 -4.84
N PRO A 47 25.41 19.94 -4.45
CA PRO A 47 26.55 20.00 -5.38
C PRO A 47 26.74 18.68 -6.17
N ALA A 48 26.27 17.56 -5.63
CA ALA A 48 26.34 16.23 -6.28
C ALA A 48 25.13 15.92 -7.16
N TYR A 49 24.14 16.81 -7.24
CA TYR A 49 22.93 16.57 -8.03
C TYR A 49 23.21 16.59 -9.53
N ASN A 50 22.74 15.55 -10.22
CA ASN A 50 22.81 15.46 -11.67
C ASN A 50 21.39 15.38 -12.26
N PRO A 51 20.90 16.41 -12.99
CA PRO A 51 19.54 16.41 -13.53
C PRO A 51 19.30 15.35 -14.62
N THR A 52 20.36 14.79 -15.23
CA THR A 52 20.26 13.67 -16.21
C THR A 52 20.31 12.31 -15.53
N GLN A 53 20.57 12.26 -14.23
CA GLN A 53 20.66 11.06 -13.41
C GLN A 53 19.98 11.31 -12.07
N ARG A 54 18.72 11.75 -12.11
CA ARG A 54 17.96 12.08 -10.91
C ARG A 54 17.95 10.91 -9.92
N PRO A 55 18.06 11.19 -8.61
CA PRO A 55 17.76 10.20 -7.58
C PRO A 55 16.27 9.87 -7.56
N TYR A 56 15.90 8.73 -6.95
CA TYR A 56 14.50 8.38 -6.79
C TYR A 56 14.18 7.86 -5.40
N ALA A 57 12.92 8.01 -5.02
CA ALA A 57 12.32 7.51 -3.81
C ALA A 57 11.24 6.47 -4.13
N VAL A 58 11.05 5.48 -3.26
CA VAL A 58 9.99 4.48 -3.41
C VAL A 58 9.13 4.45 -2.15
N PHE A 59 7.82 4.55 -2.33
CA PHE A 59 6.82 4.47 -1.26
C PHE A 59 5.98 3.21 -1.43
N ASP A 60 5.76 2.47 -0.36
CA ASP A 60 4.55 1.68 -0.23
C ASP A 60 3.33 2.61 -0.15
N PHE A 61 2.13 2.10 -0.46
CA PHE A 61 0.93 2.94 -0.49
C PHE A 61 -0.03 2.69 0.68
N ASP A 62 -0.51 1.46 0.80
CA ASP A 62 -1.55 1.10 1.75
C ASP A 62 -1.02 1.11 3.18
N ASN A 63 -1.70 1.87 4.04
CA ASN A 63 -1.24 2.12 5.41
C ASN A 63 0.14 2.79 5.55
N THR A 64 0.79 3.15 4.45
CA THR A 64 1.97 4.02 4.40
C THR A 64 1.57 5.43 4.00
N VAL A 65 1.15 5.65 2.76
CA VAL A 65 0.62 6.93 2.25
C VAL A 65 -0.83 7.13 2.69
N SER A 66 -1.64 6.09 2.59
CA SER A 66 -3.02 6.07 3.07
C SER A 66 -3.14 5.62 4.53
N ILE A 67 -4.32 5.83 5.10
CA ILE A 67 -4.82 5.14 6.30
C ILE A 67 -6.00 4.31 5.85
N LEU A 68 -5.93 3.03 6.09
CA LEU A 68 -6.67 1.93 5.46
C LEU A 68 -6.20 1.62 4.04
N ASP A 69 -6.61 0.47 3.55
CA ASP A 69 -6.18 -0.12 2.28
C ASP A 69 -7.10 0.30 1.15
N VAL A 70 -6.54 0.83 0.05
CA VAL A 70 -7.34 1.34 -1.08
C VAL A 70 -8.08 0.22 -1.79
N GLU A 71 -7.46 -0.96 -1.94
CA GLU A 71 -8.07 -2.07 -2.66
C GLU A 71 -9.20 -2.70 -1.85
N GLU A 72 -9.00 -2.90 -0.54
CA GLU A 72 -10.08 -3.33 0.36
C GLU A 72 -11.27 -2.37 0.31
N GLN A 73 -11.01 -1.06 0.36
CA GLN A 73 -12.08 -0.06 0.33
C GLN A 73 -12.77 0.00 -1.04
N LEU A 74 -12.07 -0.27 -2.13
CA LEU A 74 -12.68 -0.41 -3.44
C LEU A 74 -13.54 -1.68 -3.52
N ALA A 75 -13.08 -2.81 -2.97
CA ALA A 75 -13.86 -4.04 -2.90
C ALA A 75 -15.17 -3.85 -2.12
N ILE A 76 -15.12 -3.16 -0.98
CA ILE A 76 -16.32 -2.78 -0.21
C ILE A 76 -17.25 -1.90 -1.06
N TRP A 77 -16.70 -0.89 -1.74
CA TRP A 77 -17.45 -0.03 -2.65
C TRP A 77 -18.11 -0.81 -3.78
N GLN A 78 -17.39 -1.76 -4.37
CA GLN A 78 -17.87 -2.63 -5.45
C GLN A 78 -19.06 -3.48 -4.99
N LEU A 79 -19.00 -4.04 -3.78
CA LEU A 79 -20.10 -4.77 -3.16
C LEU A 79 -21.30 -3.86 -2.86
N GLU A 80 -21.08 -2.66 -2.30
CA GLU A 80 -22.15 -1.70 -2.02
C GLU A 80 -22.85 -1.19 -3.29
N LYS A 81 -22.09 -0.99 -4.36
CA LYS A 81 -22.62 -0.51 -5.65
C LYS A 81 -23.06 -1.64 -6.57
N MET A 82 -22.78 -2.89 -6.22
CA MET A 82 -23.01 -4.05 -7.08
C MET A 82 -22.38 -3.89 -8.47
N ARG A 83 -21.18 -3.29 -8.52
CA ARG A 83 -20.47 -3.00 -9.77
C ARG A 83 -19.59 -4.18 -10.18
N PHE A 84 -20.12 -5.05 -11.07
CA PHE A 84 -19.45 -6.26 -11.54
C PHE A 84 -19.75 -6.51 -13.02
N ASN A 85 -18.72 -6.87 -13.79
CA ASN A 85 -18.86 -7.32 -15.19
C ASN A 85 -18.81 -8.87 -15.30
N ILE A 86 -18.87 -9.57 -14.15
CA ILE A 86 -18.83 -11.02 -14.04
C ILE A 86 -20.23 -11.57 -14.35
N ARG A 87 -20.33 -12.54 -15.26
CA ARG A 87 -21.60 -13.22 -15.50
C ARG A 87 -21.93 -14.20 -14.37
N PRO A 88 -23.21 -14.49 -14.09
CA PRO A 88 -23.61 -15.40 -13.01
C PRO A 88 -22.89 -16.74 -13.04
N GLU A 89 -22.76 -17.34 -14.22
CA GLU A 89 -22.10 -18.63 -14.41
C GLU A 89 -20.59 -18.62 -14.13
N GLN A 90 -19.97 -17.44 -14.06
CA GLN A 90 -18.55 -17.25 -13.78
C GLN A 90 -18.27 -16.92 -12.31
N MET A 91 -19.27 -16.47 -11.54
CA MET A 91 -19.05 -15.91 -10.20
C MET A 91 -18.40 -16.93 -9.26
N PHE A 92 -18.83 -18.17 -9.26
CA PHE A 92 -18.22 -19.22 -8.45
C PHE A 92 -16.72 -19.41 -8.79
N SER A 93 -16.40 -19.51 -10.09
CA SER A 93 -15.02 -19.67 -10.53
C SER A 93 -14.14 -18.45 -10.19
N VAL A 94 -14.70 -17.25 -10.20
CA VAL A 94 -14.01 -16.03 -9.77
C VAL A 94 -13.74 -16.04 -8.26
N LEU A 95 -14.73 -16.41 -7.45
CA LEU A 95 -14.60 -16.47 -5.98
C LEU A 95 -13.68 -17.60 -5.50
N THR A 96 -13.38 -18.59 -6.35
CA THR A 96 -12.44 -19.67 -6.03
C THR A 96 -11.11 -19.57 -6.80
N ALA A 97 -10.96 -18.55 -7.65
CA ALA A 97 -9.75 -18.37 -8.47
C ALA A 97 -8.49 -18.22 -7.62
N GLY A 98 -7.41 -18.89 -8.01
CA GLY A 98 -6.12 -18.84 -7.33
C GLY A 98 -6.05 -19.56 -5.98
N VAL A 99 -7.18 -20.05 -5.43
CA VAL A 99 -7.21 -20.82 -4.19
C VAL A 99 -6.80 -22.27 -4.50
N PRO A 100 -5.69 -22.77 -3.91
CA PRO A 100 -5.15 -24.09 -4.28
C PRO A 100 -6.09 -25.27 -3.98
N ASP A 101 -6.84 -25.20 -2.89
CA ASP A 101 -7.84 -26.19 -2.47
C ASP A 101 -9.05 -25.48 -1.84
N PRO A 102 -10.07 -25.16 -2.63
CA PRO A 102 -11.28 -24.50 -2.11
C PRO A 102 -12.10 -25.39 -1.15
N SER A 103 -11.86 -26.72 -1.13
CA SER A 103 -12.55 -27.65 -0.23
C SER A 103 -11.87 -27.81 1.13
N LYS A 104 -10.70 -27.21 1.32
CA LYS A 104 -9.96 -27.23 2.59
C LYS A 104 -10.75 -26.54 3.70
N ASP A 105 -10.83 -27.19 4.87
CA ASP A 105 -11.37 -26.61 6.09
C ASP A 105 -10.48 -25.43 6.52
N LEU A 106 -11.09 -24.26 6.71
CA LEU A 106 -10.42 -23.00 7.10
C LEU A 106 -10.15 -22.90 8.60
N GLY A 107 -10.60 -23.88 9.38
CA GLY A 107 -10.38 -23.96 10.82
C GLY A 107 -11.48 -23.33 11.67
N LYS A 108 -11.33 -23.50 13.00
CA LYS A 108 -12.36 -23.07 13.98
C LYS A 108 -12.64 -21.57 13.96
N GLU A 109 -11.63 -20.75 13.69
CA GLU A 109 -11.79 -19.27 13.61
C GLU A 109 -12.72 -18.89 12.46
N TRP A 110 -12.82 -19.74 11.44
CA TRP A 110 -13.68 -19.60 10.27
C TRP A 110 -14.84 -20.61 10.28
N ASN A 111 -15.31 -21.03 11.47
CA ASN A 111 -16.46 -21.93 11.68
C ASN A 111 -16.29 -23.31 11.02
N ASN A 112 -15.08 -23.78 10.74
CA ASN A 112 -14.74 -24.99 9.98
C ASN A 112 -15.43 -25.01 8.59
N LEU A 113 -15.66 -23.84 8.00
CA LEU A 113 -16.19 -23.71 6.64
C LEU A 113 -15.06 -23.85 5.61
N THR A 114 -15.46 -24.03 4.35
CA THR A 114 -14.55 -24.06 3.22
C THR A 114 -14.83 -22.90 2.27
N VAL A 115 -13.83 -22.48 1.50
CA VAL A 115 -14.03 -21.46 0.45
C VAL A 115 -15.11 -21.91 -0.52
N GLN A 116 -15.14 -23.22 -0.88
CA GLN A 116 -16.12 -23.78 -1.78
C GLN A 116 -17.56 -23.60 -1.28
N MET A 117 -17.85 -23.90 -0.01
CA MET A 117 -19.19 -23.74 0.57
C MET A 117 -19.66 -22.30 0.49
N VAL A 118 -18.83 -21.37 0.99
CA VAL A 118 -19.19 -19.96 1.06
C VAL A 118 -19.30 -19.33 -0.33
N ALA A 119 -18.39 -19.69 -1.26
CA ALA A 119 -18.41 -19.21 -2.63
C ALA A 119 -19.64 -19.74 -3.41
N THR A 120 -20.08 -20.97 -3.15
CA THR A 120 -21.30 -21.53 -3.76
C THR A 120 -22.51 -20.69 -3.35
N ASP A 121 -22.71 -20.47 -2.07
CA ASP A 121 -23.83 -19.70 -1.55
C ASP A 121 -23.82 -18.24 -2.07
N ALA A 122 -22.62 -17.61 -2.09
CA ALA A 122 -22.45 -16.26 -2.61
C ALA A 122 -22.76 -16.18 -4.12
N ALA A 123 -22.28 -17.13 -4.93
CA ALA A 123 -22.51 -17.16 -6.36
C ALA A 123 -24.01 -17.37 -6.69
N ASP A 124 -24.69 -18.21 -5.93
CA ASP A 124 -26.13 -18.42 -6.05
C ASP A 124 -26.94 -17.14 -5.75
N ALA A 125 -26.57 -16.43 -4.70
CA ALA A 125 -27.19 -15.15 -4.36
C ALA A 125 -26.92 -14.09 -5.46
N TYR A 126 -25.70 -14.04 -5.96
CA TYR A 126 -25.34 -13.17 -7.09
C TYR A 126 -26.17 -13.46 -8.34
N GLY A 127 -26.39 -14.73 -8.65
CA GLY A 127 -27.24 -15.15 -9.77
C GLY A 127 -28.69 -14.65 -9.65
N ARG A 128 -29.24 -14.61 -8.43
CA ARG A 128 -30.57 -14.02 -8.14
C ARG A 128 -30.58 -12.51 -8.30
N LEU A 129 -29.56 -11.81 -7.78
CA LEU A 129 -29.37 -10.36 -7.97
C LEU A 129 -29.28 -9.99 -9.46
N TRP A 130 -28.56 -10.77 -10.24
CA TRP A 130 -28.43 -10.57 -11.67
C TRP A 130 -29.79 -10.68 -12.37
N LYS A 131 -30.54 -11.74 -12.11
CA LYS A 131 -31.91 -11.96 -12.66
C LYS A 131 -32.88 -10.86 -12.25
N ALA A 132 -32.74 -10.32 -11.03
CA ALA A 132 -33.52 -9.19 -10.53
C ALA A 132 -33.09 -7.83 -11.11
N GLY A 133 -32.03 -7.79 -11.93
CA GLY A 133 -31.48 -6.57 -12.51
C GLY A 133 -30.83 -5.65 -11.48
N MET A 134 -30.32 -6.20 -10.37
CA MET A 134 -29.68 -5.52 -9.26
C MET A 134 -28.14 -5.53 -9.33
N VAL A 135 -27.58 -5.84 -10.50
CA VAL A 135 -26.13 -5.77 -10.77
C VAL A 135 -25.87 -4.64 -11.77
N ASP A 136 -24.89 -3.81 -11.49
CA ASP A 136 -24.42 -2.76 -12.39
C ASP A 136 -23.22 -3.27 -13.21
N THR A 137 -23.43 -3.46 -14.50
CA THR A 137 -22.42 -3.96 -15.45
C THR A 137 -21.71 -2.84 -16.22
N GLY A 138 -21.78 -1.60 -15.78
CA GLY A 138 -21.09 -0.50 -16.45
C GLY A 138 -21.86 0.81 -16.50
N GLY A 139 -22.26 1.32 -15.35
CA GLY A 139 -22.88 2.65 -15.24
C GLY A 139 -24.41 2.63 -15.17
N LYS A 140 -25.03 1.48 -14.94
CA LYS A 140 -26.46 1.37 -14.66
C LYS A 140 -26.77 1.98 -13.30
N LYS A 141 -27.67 2.98 -13.25
CA LYS A 141 -28.12 3.54 -11.97
C LYS A 141 -29.08 2.58 -11.29
N LEU A 142 -28.63 1.97 -10.19
CA LEU A 142 -29.43 1.11 -9.35
C LEU A 142 -30.15 1.90 -8.23
N ASP A 143 -31.30 1.41 -7.79
CA ASP A 143 -31.91 1.80 -6.51
C ASP A 143 -31.21 1.05 -5.39
N LEU A 144 -30.15 1.67 -4.83
CA LEU A 144 -29.32 1.05 -3.79
C LEU A 144 -30.10 0.75 -2.51
N LYS A 145 -31.17 1.49 -2.19
CA LYS A 145 -32.01 1.16 -1.02
C LYS A 145 -32.70 -0.17 -1.24
N LYS A 146 -33.25 -0.39 -2.43
CA LYS A 146 -33.89 -1.66 -2.81
C LYS A 146 -32.85 -2.80 -2.87
N VAL A 147 -31.67 -2.54 -3.40
CA VAL A 147 -30.58 -3.51 -3.45
C VAL A 147 -30.19 -3.96 -2.05
N HIS A 148 -29.85 -3.04 -1.16
CA HIS A 148 -29.38 -3.35 0.18
C HIS A 148 -30.47 -3.96 1.09
N ALA A 149 -31.74 -3.70 0.82
CA ALA A 149 -32.87 -4.36 1.48
C ALA A 149 -33.11 -5.81 1.00
N SER A 150 -32.49 -6.22 -0.12
CA SER A 150 -32.65 -7.58 -0.64
C SER A 150 -31.88 -8.60 0.22
N PRO A 151 -32.51 -9.70 0.61
CA PRO A 151 -31.81 -10.83 1.22
C PRO A 151 -30.68 -11.38 0.33
N ASP A 152 -30.84 -11.33 -0.99
CA ASP A 152 -29.82 -11.78 -1.93
C ASP A 152 -28.55 -10.92 -1.85
N TRP A 153 -28.69 -9.60 -1.69
CA TRP A 153 -27.54 -8.71 -1.48
C TRP A 153 -26.85 -8.97 -0.14
N GLN A 154 -27.65 -9.10 0.93
CA GLN A 154 -27.11 -9.38 2.27
C GLN A 154 -26.31 -10.69 2.28
N GLU A 155 -26.81 -11.71 1.59
CA GLU A 155 -26.10 -12.99 1.43
C GLU A 155 -24.81 -12.85 0.62
N PHE A 156 -24.91 -12.31 -0.58
CA PHE A 156 -23.75 -12.14 -1.47
C PHE A 156 -22.66 -11.25 -0.87
N ALA A 157 -23.02 -10.04 -0.46
CA ALA A 157 -22.06 -9.06 0.01
C ALA A 157 -21.37 -9.52 1.31
N THR A 158 -22.13 -10.08 2.27
CA THR A 158 -21.57 -10.60 3.52
C THR A 158 -20.61 -11.75 3.25
N LYS A 159 -20.99 -12.72 2.41
CA LYS A 159 -20.17 -13.90 2.15
C LYS A 159 -18.94 -13.58 1.30
N ALA A 160 -19.05 -12.71 0.31
CA ALA A 160 -17.89 -12.25 -0.45
C ALA A 160 -16.89 -11.49 0.43
N ARG A 161 -17.39 -10.61 1.32
CA ARG A 161 -16.52 -9.89 2.27
C ARG A 161 -15.92 -10.81 3.34
N TRP A 162 -16.66 -11.82 3.79
CA TRP A 162 -16.17 -12.85 4.69
C TRP A 162 -15.05 -13.67 4.05
N LEU A 163 -15.20 -14.05 2.77
CA LEU A 163 -14.16 -14.75 2.02
C LEU A 163 -12.87 -13.93 1.91
N TYR A 164 -12.97 -12.62 1.77
CA TYR A 164 -11.80 -11.73 1.72
C TYR A 164 -10.93 -11.90 2.98
N ASP A 165 -11.53 -11.84 4.16
CA ASP A 165 -10.78 -12.00 5.41
C ASP A 165 -10.32 -13.45 5.63
N ALA A 166 -11.18 -14.42 5.36
CA ALA A 166 -10.88 -15.83 5.57
C ALA A 166 -9.75 -16.34 4.67
N ILE A 167 -9.73 -15.92 3.40
CA ILE A 167 -8.64 -16.25 2.46
C ILE A 167 -7.38 -15.50 2.85
N GLY A 168 -7.51 -14.24 3.30
CA GLY A 168 -6.38 -13.44 3.80
C GLY A 168 -5.66 -14.05 4.99
N ASP A 169 -6.42 -14.70 5.88
CA ASP A 169 -5.89 -15.33 7.09
C ASP A 169 -5.39 -16.77 6.86
N ALA A 170 -6.13 -17.55 6.08
CA ALA A 170 -5.90 -18.99 5.93
C ALA A 170 -4.87 -19.38 4.85
N TYR A 171 -4.58 -18.49 3.91
CA TYR A 171 -3.68 -18.77 2.79
C TYR A 171 -2.47 -17.83 2.76
N ASP A 172 -1.44 -18.28 2.04
CA ASP A 172 -0.26 -17.47 1.76
C ASP A 172 -0.62 -16.16 1.04
N VAL A 173 0.11 -15.10 1.34
CA VAL A 173 -0.10 -13.77 0.73
C VAL A 173 -0.02 -13.79 -0.81
N SER A 174 0.71 -14.76 -1.39
CA SER A 174 0.75 -14.96 -2.85
C SER A 174 -0.58 -15.44 -3.44
N VAL A 175 -1.49 -15.94 -2.61
CA VAL A 175 -2.87 -16.34 -2.98
C VAL A 175 -3.85 -15.21 -2.64
N SER A 176 -3.77 -14.71 -1.41
CA SER A 176 -4.79 -13.80 -0.87
C SER A 176 -4.77 -12.41 -1.51
N TYR A 177 -3.59 -11.84 -1.81
CA TYR A 177 -3.53 -10.50 -2.39
C TYR A 177 -4.07 -10.42 -3.82
N PRO A 178 -3.71 -11.33 -4.75
CA PRO A 178 -4.33 -11.30 -6.08
C PRO A 178 -5.81 -11.69 -6.07
N TRP A 179 -6.32 -12.41 -5.05
CA TRP A 179 -7.67 -12.95 -5.07
C TRP A 179 -8.75 -11.88 -5.26
N VAL A 180 -8.69 -10.77 -4.55
CA VAL A 180 -9.69 -9.71 -4.66
C VAL A 180 -9.64 -9.00 -6.02
N THR A 181 -8.47 -8.99 -6.68
CA THR A 181 -8.30 -8.36 -7.99
C THR A 181 -9.02 -9.13 -9.10
N TYR A 182 -9.32 -10.42 -8.89
CA TYR A 182 -10.13 -11.22 -9.84
C TYR A 182 -11.58 -10.75 -9.91
N TRP A 183 -12.05 -9.92 -8.97
CA TRP A 183 -13.37 -9.29 -9.04
C TRP A 183 -13.47 -8.26 -10.18
N PHE A 184 -12.35 -7.84 -10.77
CA PHE A 184 -12.30 -7.00 -11.97
C PHE A 184 -12.51 -7.80 -13.28
N THR A 185 -12.75 -9.11 -13.20
CA THR A 185 -13.03 -9.97 -14.37
C THR A 185 -14.11 -9.37 -15.26
N GLY A 186 -13.83 -9.32 -16.57
CA GLY A 186 -14.70 -8.73 -17.57
C GLY A 186 -14.59 -7.21 -17.72
N MET A 187 -13.86 -6.52 -16.85
CA MET A 187 -13.60 -5.07 -16.97
C MET A 187 -12.31 -4.81 -17.76
N THR A 188 -12.28 -3.69 -18.46
CA THR A 188 -11.04 -3.14 -19.02
C THR A 188 -10.26 -2.39 -17.94
N PRO A 189 -8.94 -2.13 -18.11
CA PRO A 189 -8.17 -1.27 -17.22
C PRO A 189 -8.81 0.11 -16.98
N GLN A 190 -9.36 0.71 -18.03
CA GLN A 190 -10.02 2.00 -17.94
C GLN A 190 -11.32 1.94 -17.12
N GLU A 191 -12.09 0.85 -17.22
CA GLU A 191 -13.31 0.63 -16.42
C GLU A 191 -12.98 0.46 -14.94
N VAL A 192 -11.91 -0.31 -14.60
CA VAL A 192 -11.43 -0.47 -13.21
C VAL A 192 -10.96 0.87 -12.65
N ARG A 193 -10.11 1.59 -13.39
CA ARG A 193 -9.63 2.91 -12.96
C ARG A 193 -10.77 3.91 -12.77
N ALA A 194 -11.74 3.93 -13.67
CA ALA A 194 -12.90 4.84 -13.56
C ALA A 194 -13.75 4.52 -12.31
N MET A 195 -13.99 3.25 -12.02
CA MET A 195 -14.67 2.82 -10.80
C MET A 195 -13.89 3.21 -9.54
N ALA A 196 -12.59 3.01 -9.52
CA ALA A 196 -11.72 3.40 -8.41
C ALA A 196 -11.70 4.94 -8.24
N MET A 197 -11.63 5.72 -9.32
CA MET A 197 -11.75 7.18 -9.29
C MET A 197 -13.07 7.66 -8.65
N GLU A 198 -14.19 7.01 -8.99
CA GLU A 198 -15.49 7.31 -8.39
C GLU A 198 -15.48 7.04 -6.87
N ALA A 199 -15.00 5.86 -6.46
CA ALA A 199 -14.88 5.46 -5.07
C ALA A 199 -13.99 6.42 -4.25
N TYR A 200 -12.79 6.73 -4.76
CA TYR A 200 -11.84 7.57 -4.03
C TYR A 200 -12.24 9.04 -4.01
N THR A 201 -12.91 9.54 -5.04
CA THR A 201 -13.53 10.87 -4.98
C THR A 201 -14.59 10.95 -3.87
N TYR A 202 -15.38 9.90 -3.69
CA TYR A 202 -16.33 9.82 -2.59
C TYR A 202 -15.63 9.78 -1.22
N TYR A 203 -14.64 8.91 -1.05
CA TYR A 203 -13.90 8.80 0.20
C TYR A 203 -13.10 10.07 0.53
N ALA A 204 -12.48 10.71 -0.46
CA ALA A 204 -11.77 11.98 -0.28
C ALA A 204 -12.69 13.10 0.22
N LYS A 205 -13.93 13.17 -0.28
CA LYS A 205 -14.94 14.10 0.25
C LYS A 205 -15.39 13.73 1.67
N ALA A 206 -15.53 12.46 1.95
CA ALA A 206 -15.87 11.98 3.29
C ALA A 206 -14.75 12.26 4.31
N SER A 207 -13.48 12.12 3.89
CA SER A 207 -12.31 12.36 4.75
C SER A 207 -12.10 13.83 5.13
N GLN A 208 -12.74 14.77 4.44
CA GLN A 208 -12.79 16.18 4.85
C GLN A 208 -13.71 16.41 6.07
N LYS A 209 -14.52 15.41 6.44
CA LYS A 209 -15.34 15.42 7.65
C LYS A 209 -14.53 14.82 8.80
N LYS A 210 -14.98 15.12 10.04
CA LYS A 210 -14.30 14.67 11.25
C LYS A 210 -14.19 13.13 11.36
N ASP A 211 -15.19 12.42 10.84
CA ASP A 211 -15.29 10.96 10.92
C ASP A 211 -15.15 10.37 9.50
N PHE A 212 -13.91 10.20 9.05
CA PHE A 212 -13.63 9.65 7.70
C PHE A 212 -13.80 8.13 7.63
N TRP A 213 -13.92 7.45 8.75
CA TRP A 213 -14.08 6.00 8.83
C TRP A 213 -15.17 5.61 9.81
N LYS A 214 -15.70 4.43 9.67
CA LYS A 214 -16.67 3.81 10.58
C LYS A 214 -16.47 2.30 10.63
N LYS A 215 -16.83 1.70 11.76
CA LYS A 215 -16.96 0.26 11.89
C LYS A 215 -18.30 -0.17 11.30
N VAL A 216 -18.29 -1.21 10.48
CA VAL A 216 -19.45 -1.75 9.78
C VAL A 216 -19.56 -3.23 10.06
N THR A 217 -20.77 -3.72 10.30
CA THR A 217 -21.08 -5.14 10.41
C THR A 217 -22.11 -5.49 9.35
N TRP A 218 -21.76 -6.46 8.49
CA TRP A 218 -22.72 -7.10 7.60
C TRP A 218 -23.08 -8.47 8.13
N LYS A 219 -24.35 -8.87 7.91
CA LYS A 219 -24.89 -10.14 8.35
C LYS A 219 -25.76 -10.73 7.22
N SER A 220 -25.51 -12.00 6.87
CA SER A 220 -26.34 -12.71 5.92
C SER A 220 -27.64 -13.19 6.55
N PRO A 221 -28.69 -13.44 5.77
CA PRO A 221 -29.97 -13.86 6.31
C PRO A 221 -29.93 -15.24 6.99
N GLU A 222 -30.84 -15.48 7.94
CA GLU A 222 -31.06 -16.82 8.48
C GLU A 222 -31.80 -17.69 7.45
N ASN A 223 -31.46 -18.98 7.41
CA ASN A 223 -32.15 -19.99 6.57
C ASN A 223 -32.28 -19.58 5.09
N TYR A 224 -31.27 -18.89 4.55
CA TYR A 224 -31.29 -18.39 3.19
C TYR A 224 -31.23 -19.54 2.16
N HIS A 225 -32.34 -19.86 1.50
CA HIS A 225 -32.45 -20.84 0.41
C HIS A 225 -31.68 -22.16 0.59
N GLY A 226 -31.50 -22.61 1.85
CA GLY A 226 -30.71 -23.83 2.13
C GLY A 226 -29.22 -23.68 1.94
N ALA A 227 -28.69 -22.44 2.06
CA ALA A 227 -27.27 -22.14 1.98
C ALA A 227 -26.44 -23.01 2.92
N SER A 228 -25.41 -23.66 2.40
CA SER A 228 -24.63 -24.68 3.10
C SER A 228 -23.70 -24.11 4.19
N ALA A 229 -23.23 -22.87 4.01
CA ALA A 229 -22.42 -22.17 5.01
C ALA A 229 -23.28 -21.52 6.12
N GLY A 230 -24.62 -21.57 6.00
CA GLY A 230 -25.51 -20.95 6.97
C GLY A 230 -25.39 -19.43 7.03
N GLN A 231 -25.85 -18.86 8.18
CA GLN A 231 -25.74 -17.43 8.41
C GLN A 231 -24.33 -17.05 8.82
N LEU A 232 -23.75 -16.04 8.15
CA LEU A 232 -22.45 -15.45 8.49
C LEU A 232 -22.57 -13.99 8.89
N SER A 233 -21.58 -13.52 9.63
CA SER A 233 -21.41 -12.11 9.98
C SER A 233 -19.95 -11.72 9.83
N ILE A 234 -19.70 -10.50 9.34
CA ILE A 234 -18.36 -9.95 9.20
C ILE A 234 -18.34 -8.48 9.64
N GLU A 235 -17.31 -8.12 10.39
CA GLU A 235 -17.06 -6.75 10.86
C GLU A 235 -15.80 -6.20 10.21
N PHE A 236 -15.85 -4.98 9.71
CA PHE A 236 -14.71 -4.33 9.05
C PHE A 236 -14.76 -2.81 9.23
N ASN A 237 -13.63 -2.14 8.96
CA ASN A 237 -13.55 -0.69 8.93
C ASN A 237 -13.79 -0.18 7.51
N GLN A 238 -14.72 0.73 7.34
CA GLN A 238 -15.03 1.37 6.07
C GLN A 238 -14.62 2.84 6.09
N GLY A 239 -13.85 3.26 5.11
CA GLY A 239 -13.35 4.62 4.94
C GLY A 239 -11.89 4.61 4.53
N ILE A 240 -11.38 5.74 4.06
CA ILE A 240 -9.98 5.90 3.69
C ILE A 240 -9.61 7.37 3.65
N THR A 241 -8.39 7.68 4.04
CA THR A 241 -7.81 9.01 3.88
C THR A 241 -6.33 8.92 3.54
N VAL A 242 -5.77 10.02 3.04
CA VAL A 242 -4.33 10.19 2.80
C VAL A 242 -3.83 11.34 3.68
N SER A 243 -2.80 11.06 4.48
CA SER A 243 -2.24 12.04 5.39
C SER A 243 -1.71 13.27 4.63
N PRO A 244 -2.08 14.49 5.06
CA PRO A 244 -1.58 15.72 4.43
C PRO A 244 -0.05 15.79 4.37
N GLU A 245 0.62 15.27 5.41
CA GLU A 245 2.07 15.28 5.56
C GLU A 245 2.74 14.38 4.51
N LEU A 246 2.16 13.22 4.18
CA LEU A 246 2.69 12.35 3.12
C LEU A 246 2.52 12.99 1.74
N LYS A 247 1.42 13.70 1.51
CA LYS A 247 1.25 14.51 0.27
C LYS A 247 2.30 15.62 0.19
N GLU A 248 2.60 16.28 1.31
CA GLU A 248 3.64 17.30 1.39
C GLU A 248 5.01 16.69 1.06
N LEU A 249 5.38 15.55 1.65
CA LEU A 249 6.66 14.88 1.41
C LEU A 249 6.83 14.44 -0.05
N ILE A 250 5.83 13.78 -0.64
CA ILE A 250 5.84 13.36 -2.05
C ILE A 250 6.04 14.58 -2.95
N SER A 251 5.29 15.65 -2.70
CA SER A 251 5.42 16.88 -3.48
C SER A 251 6.78 17.56 -3.31
N ALA A 252 7.35 17.58 -2.10
CA ALA A 252 8.66 18.17 -1.83
C ALA A 252 9.78 17.39 -2.53
N LEU A 253 9.78 16.06 -2.44
CA LEU A 253 10.74 15.19 -3.14
C LEU A 253 10.72 15.47 -4.65
N HIS A 254 9.56 15.41 -5.27
CA HIS A 254 9.41 15.66 -6.71
C HIS A 254 9.87 17.07 -7.10
N GLN A 255 9.46 18.11 -6.36
CA GLN A 255 9.86 19.49 -6.62
C GLN A 255 11.37 19.70 -6.48
N ASP A 256 12.01 18.97 -5.58
CA ASP A 256 13.45 19.05 -5.38
C ASP A 256 14.26 18.09 -6.28
N GLY A 257 13.60 17.54 -7.31
CA GLY A 257 14.26 16.77 -8.37
C GLY A 257 14.53 15.31 -8.02
N ILE A 258 13.83 14.77 -7.03
CA ILE A 258 13.85 13.35 -6.66
C ILE A 258 12.59 12.71 -7.23
N ASP A 259 12.74 11.74 -8.15
CA ASP A 259 11.59 11.06 -8.74
C ASP A 259 10.89 10.19 -7.68
N VAL A 260 9.57 10.20 -7.67
CA VAL A 260 8.77 9.47 -6.68
C VAL A 260 8.01 8.33 -7.33
N TRP A 261 8.28 7.12 -6.86
CA TRP A 261 7.62 5.90 -7.30
C TRP A 261 6.77 5.31 -6.17
N ILE A 262 5.61 4.80 -6.53
CA ILE A 262 4.80 3.96 -5.66
C ILE A 262 5.07 2.49 -5.99
N CYS A 263 5.31 1.65 -4.96
CA CYS A 263 5.44 0.20 -5.11
C CYS A 263 4.46 -0.48 -4.15
N SER A 264 3.28 -0.86 -4.64
CA SER A 264 2.16 -1.33 -3.83
C SER A 264 1.78 -2.78 -4.16
N ALA A 265 1.30 -3.52 -3.16
CA ALA A 265 0.67 -4.82 -3.33
C ALA A 265 -0.78 -4.74 -3.82
N SER A 266 -1.36 -3.56 -3.87
CA SER A 266 -2.65 -3.30 -4.52
C SER A 266 -2.53 -3.27 -6.05
N PHE A 267 -3.67 -3.30 -6.73
CA PHE A 267 -3.74 -3.40 -8.19
C PHE A 267 -3.37 -2.10 -8.90
N ILE A 268 -2.74 -2.19 -10.07
CA ILE A 268 -2.16 -1.03 -10.76
C ILE A 268 -3.18 0.05 -11.10
N ASP A 269 -4.37 -0.31 -11.58
CA ASP A 269 -5.42 0.66 -11.91
C ASP A 269 -6.02 1.31 -10.66
N VAL A 270 -6.03 0.57 -9.54
CA VAL A 270 -6.46 1.03 -8.22
C VAL A 270 -5.50 2.09 -7.69
N ILE A 271 -4.20 1.81 -7.68
CA ILE A 271 -3.17 2.77 -7.28
C ILE A 271 -3.12 3.96 -8.24
N SER A 272 -3.24 3.72 -9.55
CA SER A 272 -3.31 4.80 -10.55
C SER A 272 -4.45 5.78 -10.30
N ALA A 273 -5.61 5.28 -9.85
CA ALA A 273 -6.73 6.11 -9.43
C ALA A 273 -6.47 6.84 -8.10
N ALA A 274 -5.84 6.15 -7.13
CA ALA A 274 -5.58 6.72 -5.81
C ALA A 274 -4.56 7.88 -5.85
N VAL A 275 -3.54 7.79 -6.70
CA VAL A 275 -2.53 8.86 -6.85
C VAL A 275 -2.96 9.97 -7.80
N ASP A 276 -4.09 9.82 -8.50
CA ASP A 276 -4.60 10.88 -9.36
C ASP A 276 -4.93 12.14 -8.52
N PRO A 277 -4.41 13.32 -8.89
CA PRO A 277 -4.67 14.55 -8.13
C PRO A 277 -6.15 14.89 -7.94
N ALA A 278 -7.04 14.39 -8.80
CA ALA A 278 -8.47 14.62 -8.70
C ALA A 278 -9.15 13.84 -7.56
N THR A 279 -8.48 12.83 -6.99
CA THR A 279 -8.98 12.01 -5.87
C THR A 279 -8.50 12.57 -4.53
N PHE A 280 -7.37 12.08 -4.03
CA PHE A 280 -6.83 12.49 -2.72
C PHE A 280 -5.91 13.71 -2.77
N GLY A 281 -5.69 14.31 -3.96
CA GLY A 281 -4.86 15.49 -4.11
C GLY A 281 -3.35 15.23 -4.01
N ILE A 282 -2.90 14.01 -4.25
CA ILE A 282 -1.47 13.66 -4.30
C ILE A 282 -0.88 14.28 -5.57
N ARG A 283 0.30 14.87 -5.48
CA ARG A 283 1.03 15.48 -6.60
C ARG A 283 2.50 15.12 -6.54
N GLY A 284 3.08 14.81 -7.70
CA GLY A 284 4.51 14.52 -7.80
C GLY A 284 4.86 13.02 -7.76
N VAL A 285 3.91 12.13 -8.06
CA VAL A 285 4.19 10.72 -8.34
C VAL A 285 4.62 10.58 -9.79
N ASP A 286 5.81 10.04 -10.04
CA ASP A 286 6.42 9.88 -11.37
C ASP A 286 6.11 8.51 -11.98
N GLY A 287 5.83 7.49 -11.14
CA GLY A 287 5.48 6.17 -11.65
C GLY A 287 4.93 5.22 -10.58
N ILE A 288 4.41 4.08 -11.04
CA ILE A 288 3.73 3.10 -10.22
C ILE A 288 4.23 1.70 -10.59
N LEU A 289 4.58 0.93 -9.56
CA LEU A 289 4.83 -0.50 -9.60
C LEU A 289 3.76 -1.16 -8.71
N ALA A 290 2.91 -2.00 -9.29
CA ALA A 290 1.77 -2.55 -8.56
C ALA A 290 1.31 -3.88 -9.19
N MET A 291 0.39 -4.57 -8.54
CA MET A 291 -0.13 -5.86 -9.03
C MET A 291 -0.83 -5.72 -10.39
N THR A 292 -0.70 -6.76 -11.22
CA THR A 292 -1.33 -6.81 -12.54
C THR A 292 -1.97 -8.18 -12.79
N ASN A 293 -3.07 -8.22 -13.54
CA ASN A 293 -3.70 -9.46 -13.96
C ASN A 293 -3.59 -9.65 -15.47
N LYS A 294 -3.78 -10.89 -15.91
CA LYS A 294 -3.84 -11.23 -17.33
C LYS A 294 -5.06 -10.58 -18.00
N LEU A 295 -4.84 -10.15 -19.22
CA LEU A 295 -5.88 -9.61 -20.10
C LEU A 295 -6.18 -10.59 -21.23
N GLU A 296 -7.46 -10.79 -21.50
CA GLU A 296 -7.94 -11.45 -22.70
C GLU A 296 -8.92 -10.52 -23.43
N ASN A 297 -8.65 -10.26 -24.71
CA ASN A 297 -9.42 -9.30 -25.51
C ASN A 297 -9.56 -7.91 -24.85
N GLY A 298 -8.50 -7.45 -24.14
CA GLY A 298 -8.44 -6.16 -23.45
C GLY A 298 -9.24 -6.08 -22.15
N ARG A 299 -9.71 -7.22 -21.63
CA ARG A 299 -10.45 -7.34 -20.37
C ARG A 299 -9.73 -8.27 -19.40
N TYR A 300 -9.78 -7.95 -18.12
CA TYR A 300 -9.22 -8.80 -17.07
C TYR A 300 -9.95 -10.13 -16.97
N ILE A 301 -9.19 -11.18 -16.67
CA ILE A 301 -9.70 -12.54 -16.44
C ILE A 301 -9.31 -13.01 -15.04
N ALA A 302 -10.15 -13.87 -14.44
CA ALA A 302 -9.83 -14.55 -13.20
C ALA A 302 -8.88 -15.72 -13.51
N ALA A 303 -7.60 -15.45 -13.44
CA ALA A 303 -6.53 -16.42 -13.68
C ALA A 303 -5.42 -16.19 -12.65
N ASP A 304 -4.37 -17.02 -12.73
CA ASP A 304 -3.17 -16.78 -11.93
C ASP A 304 -2.56 -15.40 -12.24
N TYR A 305 -1.83 -14.86 -11.27
CA TYR A 305 -1.10 -13.61 -11.41
C TYR A 305 -0.17 -13.65 -12.65
N ASP A 306 -0.07 -12.53 -13.38
CA ASP A 306 0.75 -12.45 -14.58
C ASP A 306 2.25 -12.22 -14.28
N TYR A 307 2.95 -13.28 -13.91
CA TYR A 307 4.40 -13.25 -13.64
C TYR A 307 5.26 -12.94 -14.89
N ASN A 308 4.69 -12.90 -16.10
CA ASN A 308 5.44 -12.52 -17.30
C ASN A 308 5.85 -11.05 -17.27
N PHE A 309 5.07 -10.22 -16.59
CA PHE A 309 5.35 -8.79 -16.50
C PHE A 309 6.38 -8.50 -15.40
N HIS A 310 6.08 -8.83 -14.15
CA HIS A 310 6.98 -8.75 -12.99
C HIS A 310 6.47 -9.63 -11.85
N ASP A 311 7.26 -9.77 -10.79
CA ASP A 311 6.83 -10.46 -9.57
C ASP A 311 5.64 -9.73 -8.90
N GLN A 312 4.90 -10.44 -8.06
CA GLN A 312 3.94 -9.78 -7.17
C GLN A 312 4.65 -8.73 -6.32
N THR A 313 4.12 -7.52 -6.27
CA THR A 313 4.73 -6.38 -5.60
C THR A 313 4.51 -6.40 -4.09
N GLN A 314 5.00 -7.47 -3.45
CA GLN A 314 5.02 -7.70 -2.02
C GLN A 314 6.27 -8.49 -1.60
N GLY A 315 6.77 -8.29 -0.39
CA GLY A 315 7.98 -8.95 0.12
C GLY A 315 9.16 -8.79 -0.85
N VAL A 316 9.87 -9.88 -1.13
CA VAL A 316 10.98 -9.87 -2.10
C VAL A 316 10.54 -9.44 -3.50
N GLY A 317 9.28 -9.64 -3.86
CA GLY A 317 8.75 -9.24 -5.16
C GLY A 317 8.74 -7.72 -5.36
N LYS A 318 8.53 -6.90 -4.32
CA LYS A 318 8.72 -5.44 -4.40
C LYS A 318 10.16 -5.11 -4.79
N ARG A 319 11.15 -5.69 -4.09
CA ARG A 319 12.56 -5.49 -4.38
C ARG A 319 12.94 -5.93 -5.79
N ASN A 320 12.51 -7.14 -6.20
CA ASN A 320 12.77 -7.67 -7.54
C ASN A 320 12.17 -6.79 -8.65
N THR A 321 10.95 -6.30 -8.45
CA THR A 321 10.27 -5.42 -9.41
C THR A 321 10.98 -4.07 -9.53
N ILE A 322 11.39 -3.47 -8.42
CA ILE A 322 12.21 -2.26 -8.41
C ILE A 322 13.51 -2.49 -9.17
N GLN A 323 14.24 -3.57 -8.89
CA GLN A 323 15.48 -3.90 -9.55
C GLN A 323 15.27 -4.16 -11.06
N LYS A 324 14.25 -4.92 -11.44
CA LYS A 324 13.96 -5.26 -12.84
C LYS A 324 13.56 -4.03 -13.67
N ILE A 325 12.75 -3.13 -13.10
CA ILE A 325 12.13 -2.02 -13.86
C ILE A 325 12.89 -0.71 -13.66
N LEU A 326 13.29 -0.37 -12.43
CA LEU A 326 13.87 0.94 -12.15
C LEU A 326 15.39 0.98 -12.34
N PHE A 327 16.13 -0.08 -12.05
CA PHE A 327 17.59 -0.07 -12.27
C PHE A 327 17.99 0.31 -13.70
N PRO A 328 17.35 -0.21 -14.78
CA PRO A 328 17.65 0.24 -16.13
C PRO A 328 17.39 1.74 -16.35
N LEU A 329 16.38 2.31 -15.70
CA LEU A 329 16.03 3.72 -15.82
C LEU A 329 16.98 4.63 -15.03
N TYR A 330 17.58 4.12 -13.95
CA TYR A 330 18.42 4.88 -13.03
C TYR A 330 19.88 4.42 -13.01
N ASN A 331 20.38 3.85 -14.12
CA ASN A 331 21.78 3.42 -14.30
C ASN A 331 22.26 2.42 -13.22
N GLY A 332 21.42 1.46 -12.85
CA GLY A 332 21.72 0.43 -11.86
C GLY A 332 21.63 0.90 -10.41
N ARG A 333 21.20 2.12 -10.14
CA ARG A 333 21.10 2.64 -8.77
C ARG A 333 19.77 2.27 -8.10
N GLY A 334 19.86 1.96 -6.82
CA GLY A 334 18.69 1.78 -5.94
C GLY A 334 18.07 3.10 -5.49
N PRO A 335 16.91 3.04 -4.77
CA PRO A 335 16.25 4.23 -4.22
C PRO A 335 17.11 4.88 -3.13
N VAL A 336 17.19 6.21 -3.13
CA VAL A 336 17.86 6.96 -2.06
C VAL A 336 17.01 7.11 -0.81
N PHE A 337 15.69 7.00 -0.96
CA PHE A 337 14.71 7.09 0.11
C PHE A 337 13.59 6.08 -0.10
N VAL A 338 13.10 5.50 0.99
CA VAL A 338 11.99 4.55 0.99
C VAL A 338 11.02 4.86 2.13
N ALA A 339 9.74 4.48 1.97
CA ALA A 339 8.73 4.61 3.02
C ALA A 339 7.88 3.34 3.11
N CYS A 340 7.58 2.89 4.33
CA CYS A 340 6.92 1.62 4.62
C CYS A 340 6.09 1.64 5.91
N ASP A 341 5.23 0.62 6.08
CA ASP A 341 4.51 0.37 7.34
C ASP A 341 4.55 -1.10 7.79
N SER A 342 4.88 -2.04 6.91
CA SER A 342 4.62 -3.47 7.11
C SER A 342 5.79 -4.38 6.73
N GLN A 343 5.64 -5.67 7.07
CA GLN A 343 6.60 -6.71 6.71
C GLN A 343 6.71 -6.93 5.19
N GLY A 344 5.62 -6.68 4.45
CA GLY A 344 5.62 -6.78 2.98
C GLY A 344 6.62 -5.85 2.29
N ASP A 345 7.18 -4.90 3.03
CA ASP A 345 8.13 -3.88 2.54
C ASP A 345 9.57 -4.18 2.92
N PHE A 346 9.80 -5.12 3.82
CA PHE A 346 11.09 -5.33 4.50
C PHE A 346 12.26 -5.46 3.53
N ASN A 347 12.08 -6.20 2.42
CA ASN A 347 13.11 -6.41 1.42
C ASN A 347 13.53 -5.09 0.74
N PHE A 348 12.58 -4.35 0.16
CA PHE A 348 12.96 -3.14 -0.59
C PHE A 348 13.45 -2.01 0.33
N VAL A 349 13.07 -2.04 1.59
CA VAL A 349 13.52 -1.06 2.59
C VAL A 349 14.95 -1.32 3.03
N THR A 350 15.38 -2.58 3.11
CA THR A 350 16.64 -2.95 3.76
C THR A 350 17.73 -3.41 2.81
N GLU A 351 17.40 -3.93 1.63
CA GLU A 351 18.39 -4.59 0.78
C GLU A 351 19.18 -3.65 -0.15
N PHE A 352 18.62 -2.51 -0.56
CA PHE A 352 19.33 -1.61 -1.50
C PHE A 352 20.49 -0.85 -0.83
N ALA A 353 21.68 -0.93 -1.44
CA ALA A 353 22.90 -0.28 -0.95
C ALA A 353 22.82 1.26 -1.01
N ASP A 354 22.09 1.81 -1.99
CA ASP A 354 21.96 3.26 -2.21
C ASP A 354 21.01 3.95 -1.25
N THR A 355 20.19 3.20 -0.49
CA THR A 355 19.21 3.79 0.43
C THR A 355 19.89 4.56 1.55
N LYS A 356 19.59 5.84 1.66
CA LYS A 356 20.14 6.75 2.68
C LYS A 356 19.23 6.85 3.90
N ALA A 357 17.93 6.94 3.68
CA ALA A 357 16.94 7.03 4.75
C ALA A 357 15.68 6.21 4.43
N ALA A 358 15.04 5.71 5.48
CA ALA A 358 13.80 4.94 5.42
C ALA A 358 12.79 5.48 6.42
N LEU A 359 11.62 5.91 5.95
CA LEU A 359 10.50 6.33 6.79
C LEU A 359 9.65 5.13 7.17
N VAL A 360 9.53 4.85 8.45
CA VAL A 360 8.71 3.78 9.01
C VAL A 360 7.49 4.42 9.66
N LEU A 361 6.31 4.24 9.05
CA LEU A 361 5.04 4.67 9.63
C LEU A 361 4.71 3.71 10.78
N ASN A 362 4.70 4.24 12.00
CA ASN A 362 4.53 3.39 13.18
C ASN A 362 3.12 2.80 13.25
N ARG A 363 3.06 1.47 13.33
CA ARG A 363 1.84 0.70 13.59
C ARG A 363 2.01 -0.30 14.75
N ALA A 364 3.07 -0.14 15.54
CA ALA A 364 3.45 -1.06 16.62
C ALA A 364 3.45 -2.53 16.17
N ARG A 365 4.11 -2.80 15.03
CA ARG A 365 4.15 -4.12 14.37
C ARG A 365 4.81 -5.17 15.26
N LYS A 366 4.26 -6.39 15.18
CA LYS A 366 4.75 -7.57 15.93
C LYS A 366 5.61 -8.50 15.05
N ASP A 367 5.63 -8.27 13.76
CA ASP A 367 6.46 -8.95 12.75
C ASP A 367 7.79 -8.22 12.54
N ASP A 368 8.54 -8.59 11.50
CA ASP A 368 9.88 -8.06 11.23
C ASP A 368 9.92 -6.56 10.97
N ALA A 369 8.81 -5.93 10.53
CA ALA A 369 8.74 -4.47 10.45
C ALA A 369 8.92 -3.80 11.83
N GLY A 370 8.66 -4.51 12.93
CA GLY A 370 8.99 -4.05 14.29
C GLY A 370 10.49 -3.89 14.54
N ILE A 371 11.36 -4.63 13.81
CA ILE A 371 12.84 -4.45 13.86
C ILE A 371 13.18 -3.05 13.37
N LEU A 372 12.57 -2.61 12.27
CA LEU A 372 12.82 -1.29 11.67
C LEU A 372 12.41 -0.16 12.62
N ALA A 373 11.27 -0.32 13.30
CA ALA A 373 10.81 0.63 14.31
C ALA A 373 11.75 0.70 15.52
N ALA A 374 12.27 -0.44 16.00
CA ALA A 374 13.23 -0.52 17.09
C ALA A 374 14.55 0.17 16.72
N ILE A 375 15.08 -0.08 15.53
CA ILE A 375 16.30 0.57 15.02
C ILE A 375 16.07 2.08 14.88
N ALA A 376 14.94 2.49 14.30
CA ALA A 376 14.62 3.89 14.12
C ALA A 376 14.57 4.64 15.47
N LEU A 377 13.96 4.06 16.50
CA LEU A 377 13.92 4.61 17.84
C LEU A 377 15.33 4.71 18.45
N TYR A 378 16.12 3.64 18.35
CA TYR A 378 17.50 3.61 18.84
C TYR A 378 18.38 4.69 18.18
N GLN A 379 18.29 4.85 16.86
CA GLN A 379 19.02 5.88 16.12
C GLN A 379 18.53 7.29 16.48
N ASN A 380 17.25 7.44 16.82
CA ASN A 380 16.67 8.70 17.26
C ASN A 380 17.20 9.11 18.64
N ASP A 381 17.24 8.18 19.59
CA ASP A 381 17.79 8.42 20.93
C ASP A 381 19.27 8.77 20.88
N ALA A 382 20.01 8.18 19.94
CA ALA A 382 21.41 8.54 19.65
C ALA A 382 21.54 9.85 18.86
N LYS A 383 20.44 10.52 18.50
CA LYS A 383 20.38 11.77 17.72
C LYS A 383 21.18 11.71 16.41
N LEU A 384 21.14 10.56 15.73
CA LEU A 384 21.86 10.41 14.47
C LEU A 384 21.19 11.23 13.36
N SER A 385 22.01 11.96 12.60
CA SER A 385 21.60 12.55 11.32
C SER A 385 21.63 11.51 10.20
N VAL A 386 21.09 11.82 9.02
CA VAL A 386 21.18 10.95 7.83
C VAL A 386 22.65 10.71 7.46
N ALA A 387 23.44 11.78 7.40
CA ALA A 387 24.86 11.69 7.09
C ALA A 387 25.66 10.89 8.12
N ALA A 388 25.33 10.99 9.42
CA ALA A 388 26.01 10.23 10.47
C ALA A 388 25.72 8.72 10.36
N ALA A 389 24.47 8.32 10.14
CA ALA A 389 24.09 6.93 9.94
C ALA A 389 24.75 6.34 8.68
N ASN A 390 24.73 7.08 7.56
CA ASN A 390 25.33 6.62 6.31
C ASN A 390 26.87 6.47 6.39
N ARG A 391 27.57 7.35 7.13
CA ARG A 391 29.02 7.18 7.38
C ARG A 391 29.33 5.94 8.20
N ALA A 392 28.42 5.51 9.08
CA ALA A 392 28.54 4.26 9.82
C ALA A 392 28.19 3.01 8.97
N GLY A 393 27.77 3.20 7.72
CA GLY A 393 27.34 2.11 6.83
C GLY A 393 25.86 1.75 6.95
N ASP A 394 25.09 2.48 7.75
CA ASP A 394 23.69 2.18 8.03
C ASP A 394 22.72 3.08 7.24
N ILE A 395 21.48 2.57 7.06
CA ILE A 395 20.33 3.38 6.67
C ILE A 395 19.88 4.18 7.90
N ARG A 396 19.52 5.45 7.73
CA ARG A 396 18.82 6.21 8.78
C ARG A 396 17.33 5.85 8.77
N PHE A 397 16.91 4.97 9.67
CA PHE A 397 15.49 4.66 9.87
C PHE A 397 14.81 5.76 10.67
N LEU A 398 13.61 6.17 10.26
CA LEU A 398 12.85 7.29 10.82
C LEU A 398 11.49 6.79 11.29
N LEU A 399 11.23 6.77 12.60
CA LEU A 399 9.96 6.31 13.15
C LEU A 399 8.97 7.48 13.26
N GLN A 400 7.97 7.50 12.42
CA GLN A 400 6.92 8.52 12.42
C GLN A 400 5.63 7.96 12.97
N GLY A 401 5.15 8.57 14.06
CA GLY A 401 3.86 8.24 14.62
C GLY A 401 2.70 8.91 13.90
N ARG A 402 1.50 8.37 14.12
CA ARG A 402 0.28 8.88 13.52
C ARG A 402 -0.96 8.65 14.38
N ASN A 403 -1.95 9.50 14.22
CA ASN A 403 -3.28 9.32 14.74
C ASN A 403 -4.18 8.76 13.62
N GLU A 404 -4.35 7.43 13.59
CA GLU A 404 -5.18 6.79 12.57
C GLU A 404 -6.65 7.18 12.69
N ASN A 405 -7.16 7.48 13.89
CA ASN A 405 -8.52 7.95 14.07
C ASN A 405 -8.75 9.35 13.48
N GLY A 406 -7.73 10.20 13.51
CA GLY A 406 -7.78 11.57 12.97
C GLY A 406 -7.34 11.70 11.53
N GLY A 407 -6.75 10.67 10.93
CA GLY A 407 -6.29 10.70 9.54
C GLY A 407 -5.01 11.49 9.29
N THR A 408 -4.20 11.76 10.33
CA THR A 408 -3.02 12.63 10.25
C THR A 408 -1.80 12.01 10.93
N LEU A 409 -0.62 12.44 10.54
CA LEU A 409 0.56 12.26 11.39
C LEU A 409 0.45 13.13 12.64
N TRP A 410 1.36 12.95 13.60
CA TRP A 410 1.53 13.82 14.75
C TRP A 410 3.01 13.93 15.17
N ALA A 411 3.33 14.99 15.89
CA ALA A 411 4.70 15.37 16.24
C ALA A 411 5.36 14.46 17.31
N LYS A 412 5.20 13.15 17.18
CA LYS A 412 5.75 12.12 18.08
C LYS A 412 5.77 10.74 17.41
N PRO A 413 6.61 9.79 17.89
CA PRO A 413 6.75 8.49 17.24
C PRO A 413 5.66 7.48 17.58
N GLN A 414 4.80 7.71 18.59
CA GLN A 414 3.72 6.80 18.97
C GLN A 414 2.64 6.72 17.89
N VAL A 415 1.93 5.61 17.83
CA VAL A 415 0.72 5.43 17.02
C VAL A 415 -0.52 5.34 17.90
N MET A 416 -1.59 6.05 17.49
CA MET A 416 -2.96 5.78 17.91
C MET A 416 -3.62 4.97 16.80
N ARG A 417 -3.77 3.66 17.01
CA ARG A 417 -4.36 2.79 15.98
C ARG A 417 -5.85 3.02 15.82
N LEU A 418 -6.37 2.72 14.64
CA LEU A 418 -7.77 2.90 14.29
C LEU A 418 -8.71 2.19 15.31
N GLY A 419 -9.69 2.93 15.83
CA GLY A 419 -10.63 2.44 16.82
C GLY A 419 -10.06 2.21 18.22
N LYS A 420 -8.82 2.64 18.47
CA LYS A 420 -8.17 2.58 19.79
C LYS A 420 -8.04 3.98 20.40
N ASP A 421 -7.97 4.01 21.74
CA ASP A 421 -7.80 5.20 22.56
C ASP A 421 -6.42 5.28 23.26
N LYS A 422 -5.59 4.25 23.06
CA LYS A 422 -4.24 4.16 23.64
C LYS A 422 -3.17 4.31 22.57
N GLU A 423 -2.14 5.07 22.92
CA GLU A 423 -0.93 5.22 22.12
C GLU A 423 0.02 4.06 22.37
N GLU A 424 0.63 3.58 21.30
CA GLU A 424 1.65 2.53 21.35
C GLU A 424 2.94 3.06 20.69
N LEU A 425 4.09 2.88 21.34
CA LEU A 425 5.39 3.23 20.76
C LEU A 425 5.98 2.04 20.00
N LEU A 426 6.15 0.93 20.68
CA LEU A 426 6.64 -0.33 20.15
C LEU A 426 5.74 -1.49 20.60
N SER A 427 5.73 -2.57 19.85
CA SER A 427 5.23 -3.84 20.37
C SER A 427 6.23 -4.46 21.36
N LYS A 428 5.78 -5.38 22.22
CA LYS A 428 6.68 -6.12 23.13
C LYS A 428 7.85 -6.80 22.41
N LYS A 429 7.62 -7.31 21.20
CA LYS A 429 8.66 -7.93 20.39
C LYS A 429 9.68 -6.89 19.92
N ALA A 430 9.20 -5.72 19.46
CA ALA A 430 10.05 -4.61 19.05
C ALA A 430 10.83 -3.99 20.21
N GLU A 431 10.25 -3.90 21.41
CA GLU A 431 10.97 -3.51 22.64
C GLU A 431 12.16 -4.45 22.90
N GLY A 432 11.99 -5.77 22.70
CA GLY A 432 13.09 -6.73 22.83
C GLY A 432 14.23 -6.49 21.84
N TRP A 433 13.95 -6.09 20.61
CA TRP A 433 14.97 -5.69 19.64
C TRP A 433 15.65 -4.38 20.00
N TYR A 434 14.89 -3.40 20.48
CA TYR A 434 15.44 -2.15 20.97
C TYR A 434 16.43 -2.37 22.15
N GLU A 435 16.09 -3.23 23.11
CA GLU A 435 17.01 -3.58 24.21
C GLU A 435 18.27 -4.33 23.72
N LYS A 436 18.19 -5.17 22.69
CA LYS A 436 19.37 -5.76 22.07
C LYS A 436 20.31 -4.72 21.46
N LEU A 437 19.77 -3.67 20.79
CA LEU A 437 20.57 -2.57 20.27
C LEU A 437 21.28 -1.81 21.41
N LYS A 438 20.60 -1.55 22.50
CA LYS A 438 21.20 -0.92 23.69
C LYS A 438 22.28 -1.79 24.32
N ALA A 439 22.15 -3.10 24.21
CA ALA A 439 23.14 -4.07 24.70
C ALA A 439 24.33 -4.29 23.75
N GLY A 440 24.38 -3.59 22.59
CA GLY A 440 25.51 -3.60 21.67
C GLY A 440 25.32 -4.36 20.36
N SER A 441 24.12 -4.91 20.08
CA SER A 441 23.79 -5.41 18.72
C SER A 441 23.74 -4.25 17.73
N THR A 442 24.12 -4.51 16.49
CA THR A 442 24.03 -3.52 15.41
C THR A 442 22.70 -3.62 14.65
N PRO A 443 22.28 -2.57 13.90
CA PRO A 443 21.18 -2.68 12.96
C PRO A 443 21.33 -3.85 12.00
N ALA A 444 22.53 -4.08 11.46
CA ALA A 444 22.84 -5.17 10.56
C ALA A 444 22.63 -6.56 11.21
N ASP A 445 23.01 -6.74 12.48
CA ASP A 445 22.80 -7.99 13.20
C ASP A 445 21.31 -8.34 13.30
N LEU A 446 20.47 -7.35 13.62
CA LEU A 446 19.03 -7.57 13.74
C LEU A 446 18.36 -7.82 12.39
N ILE A 447 18.70 -7.04 11.39
CA ILE A 447 18.11 -7.15 10.05
C ILE A 447 18.51 -8.46 9.38
N ASN A 448 19.80 -8.84 9.43
CA ASN A 448 20.28 -10.13 8.89
C ASN A 448 19.83 -11.33 9.71
N GLY A 449 19.47 -11.14 10.97
CA GLY A 449 18.87 -12.16 11.84
C GLY A 449 17.36 -12.36 11.62
N CYS A 450 16.74 -11.62 10.69
CA CYS A 450 15.34 -11.75 10.32
C CYS A 450 15.07 -13.13 9.71
N THR A 451 14.11 -13.89 10.28
CA THR A 451 13.77 -15.24 9.84
C THR A 451 12.31 -15.44 9.49
N GLU A 452 11.48 -14.40 9.69
CA GLU A 452 10.02 -14.48 9.59
C GLU A 452 9.45 -13.92 8.28
N LEU A 453 10.25 -13.78 7.23
CA LEU A 453 9.70 -13.50 5.91
C LEU A 453 8.77 -14.65 5.51
N THR A 454 7.50 -14.36 5.28
CA THR A 454 6.43 -15.35 5.15
C THR A 454 6.09 -15.66 3.70
N GLY A 455 5.75 -16.93 3.42
CA GLY A 455 5.18 -17.41 2.16
C GLY A 455 6.20 -17.70 1.06
N LYS A 456 5.71 -17.78 -0.18
CA LYS A 456 6.54 -18.02 -1.38
C LYS A 456 7.57 -16.92 -1.65
N LEU A 457 7.42 -15.77 -0.98
CA LEU A 457 8.25 -14.59 -1.16
C LEU A 457 9.28 -14.43 -0.01
N LYS A 458 9.78 -15.53 0.51
CA LYS A 458 10.73 -15.61 1.65
C LYS A 458 12.21 -15.45 1.31
N LYS A 459 12.55 -14.87 0.19
CA LYS A 459 13.95 -14.69 -0.17
C LYS A 459 14.47 -13.38 0.40
N TYR A 460 15.57 -13.45 1.15
CA TYR A 460 16.28 -12.29 1.68
C TYR A 460 17.75 -12.33 1.26
N ASP A 461 18.23 -11.29 0.57
CA ASP A 461 19.59 -11.25 0.01
C ASP A 461 20.59 -10.54 0.96
N GLY A 462 20.14 -10.02 2.09
CA GLY A 462 20.97 -9.41 3.13
C GLY A 462 20.91 -7.88 3.14
N TYR A 463 21.21 -7.31 4.31
CA TYR A 463 21.17 -5.87 4.53
C TYR A 463 22.11 -5.11 3.58
N ARG A 464 21.57 -4.20 2.77
CA ARG A 464 22.29 -3.36 1.79
C ARG A 464 23.09 -4.14 0.71
N ASN A 465 22.68 -5.36 0.39
CA ASN A 465 23.42 -6.22 -0.54
C ASN A 465 23.02 -6.07 -2.03
N VAL A 466 21.93 -5.36 -2.34
CA VAL A 466 21.51 -5.10 -3.73
C VAL A 466 22.20 -3.81 -4.22
N LYS A 467 23.08 -4.00 -5.22
CA LYS A 467 23.88 -2.93 -5.84
C LYS A 467 23.54 -2.83 -7.32
#